data_ca3474f1317f3b169ae014e9a9ad7543
#
_entry.id   ca3474f1317f3b169ae014e9a9ad7543
#
_cell.length_a   1.000
_cell.length_b   1.000
_cell.length_c   1.000
_cell.angle_alpha   90.00
_cell.angle_beta   90.00
_cell.angle_gamma   90.00
#
_symmetry.space_group_name_H-M   'P 1'
#
loop_
_entity.id
_entity.type
_entity.pdbx_description
1 polymer ?
#
loop_
_entity_poly.entity_id
_entity_poly.type
_entity_poly.pdbx_seq_one_letter_code
_entity_poly.pdbx_strand_id
1 'polypeptide(L)'
;MSVAGAKRRINAAMLSPKRSKHRKAHKGRVHGLAKGGTTLNFGAFGLKASDPGRITARQIEAARRAITRHIRRAGRVWIRIFPDVPVSQKPAEVRMGSGKGSPEFWVCRIKPGRIMFELDGVPLTIAREAFALAAAKLPVGTRFVMRPGEEIS
;
A
#
# COMPACT_ATOMS: atom_id res chain seq x y z
N MET A 1 -3.83 7.53 37.63
CA MET A 1 -4.68 6.50 36.98
C MET A 1 -4.31 6.43 35.51
N SER A 2 -3.44 5.49 35.22
CA SER A 2 -3.02 5.23 33.85
C SER A 2 -4.23 4.68 33.10
N VAL A 3 -4.79 5.49 32.24
CA VAL A 3 -5.57 4.97 31.12
C VAL A 3 -4.53 4.26 30.28
N ALA A 4 -4.39 2.98 30.56
CA ALA A 4 -3.76 2.07 29.64
C ALA A 4 -4.44 2.34 28.31
N GLY A 5 -3.79 3.15 27.49
CA GLY A 5 -4.15 3.27 26.12
C GLY A 5 -4.27 1.86 25.64
N ALA A 6 -5.50 1.41 25.51
CA ALA A 6 -5.80 0.20 24.84
C ALA A 6 -5.01 0.35 23.56
N LYS A 7 -3.87 -0.31 23.51
CA LYS A 7 -3.21 -0.63 22.27
C LYS A 7 -4.32 -1.32 21.52
N ARG A 8 -5.12 -0.53 20.85
CA ARG A 8 -5.73 -1.00 19.65
C ARG A 8 -4.54 -1.52 18.88
N ARG A 9 -4.22 -2.73 19.15
CA ARG A 9 -3.74 -3.61 18.11
C ARG A 9 -4.89 -3.54 17.15
N ILE A 10 -4.89 -2.47 16.49
CA ILE A 10 -5.53 -2.41 15.25
C ILE A 10 -5.07 -3.73 14.69
N ASN A 11 -5.96 -4.60 14.41
CA ASN A 11 -5.78 -5.48 13.30
C ASN A 11 -5.51 -4.55 12.15
N ALA A 12 -4.46 -3.88 12.37
CA ALA A 12 -3.92 -2.74 11.71
C ALA A 12 -3.57 -3.15 10.32
N ALA A 13 -3.54 -4.40 10.24
CA ALA A 13 -3.08 -5.11 9.17
C ALA A 13 -3.94 -4.97 7.93
N MET A 14 -5.20 -4.75 8.02
CA MET A 14 -6.07 -4.77 6.86
C MET A 14 -6.78 -3.44 6.74
N LEU A 15 -6.12 -2.51 6.05
CA LEU A 15 -6.76 -1.26 5.70
C LEU A 15 -8.05 -1.53 4.93
N SER A 16 -9.13 -0.92 5.35
CA SER A 16 -10.40 -0.97 4.65
C SER A 16 -11.23 0.27 4.97
N PRO A 17 -12.12 0.71 4.08
CA PRO A 17 -13.02 1.82 4.38
C PRO A 17 -13.93 1.50 5.57
N LYS A 18 -14.19 2.48 6.41
CA LYS A 18 -15.17 2.35 7.49
C LYS A 18 -16.59 2.22 6.96
N ARG A 19 -16.89 3.00 5.93
CA ARG A 19 -18.18 3.03 5.24
C ARG A 19 -17.96 3.18 3.75
N SER A 20 -18.80 2.55 2.95
CA SER A 20 -18.82 2.72 1.51
C SER A 20 -20.24 3.03 1.05
N LYS A 21 -20.37 3.91 0.06
CA LYS A 21 -21.67 4.22 -0.56
C LYS A 21 -22.20 3.03 -1.36
N HIS A 22 -21.31 2.29 -1.98
CA HIS A 22 -21.61 1.15 -2.82
C HIS A 22 -20.81 -0.05 -2.33
N ARG A 23 -21.52 -1.12 -2.03
CA ARG A 23 -20.93 -2.35 -1.51
C ARG A 23 -20.05 -3.06 -2.54
N LYS A 24 -20.40 -2.93 -3.82
CA LYS A 24 -19.72 -3.57 -4.95
C LYS A 24 -19.31 -2.51 -5.96
N ALA A 25 -18.22 -2.76 -6.67
CA ALA A 25 -17.70 -1.87 -7.69
C ALA A 25 -17.41 -2.62 -8.99
N HIS A 26 -17.44 -1.89 -10.11
CA HIS A 26 -16.98 -2.44 -11.37
C HIS A 26 -15.46 -2.66 -11.33
N LYS A 27 -15.02 -3.76 -11.93
CA LYS A 27 -13.59 -4.09 -12.00
C LYS A 27 -12.81 -2.98 -12.72
N GLY A 28 -13.28 -2.58 -13.89
CA GLY A 28 -12.60 -1.56 -14.70
C GLY A 28 -11.19 -1.97 -15.13
N ARG A 29 -10.51 -1.07 -15.80
CA ARG A 29 -9.10 -1.21 -16.21
C ARG A 29 -8.29 -0.07 -15.62
N VAL A 30 -7.08 -0.37 -15.18
CA VAL A 30 -6.13 0.64 -14.72
C VAL A 30 -5.26 1.03 -15.92
N HIS A 31 -5.41 2.25 -16.40
CA HIS A 31 -4.64 2.76 -17.54
C HIS A 31 -4.26 4.22 -17.34
N GLY A 32 -3.30 4.68 -18.11
CA GLY A 32 -2.76 6.04 -17.99
C GLY A 32 -1.72 6.17 -16.89
N LEU A 33 -1.20 7.38 -16.74
CA LEU A 33 -0.21 7.73 -15.72
C LEU A 33 -0.87 8.38 -14.51
N ALA A 34 -0.25 8.25 -13.35
CA ALA A 34 -0.71 8.92 -12.15
C ALA A 34 -0.57 10.44 -12.30
N LYS A 35 -1.63 11.18 -11.98
CA LYS A 35 -1.66 12.66 -12.01
C LYS A 35 -1.43 13.26 -10.63
N GLY A 36 -1.64 12.50 -9.57
CA GLY A 36 -1.44 12.93 -8.19
C GLY A 36 -0.70 11.89 -7.38
N GLY A 37 -0.13 12.30 -6.25
CA GLY A 37 0.67 11.42 -5.41
C GLY A 37 1.94 10.91 -6.09
N THR A 38 2.55 11.72 -6.94
CA THR A 38 3.73 11.39 -7.73
C THR A 38 5.03 11.95 -7.14
N THR A 39 4.92 12.78 -6.13
CA THR A 39 6.06 13.43 -5.46
C THR A 39 6.12 13.05 -3.98
N LEU A 40 7.32 13.09 -3.41
CA LEU A 40 7.53 12.89 -1.98
C LEU A 40 7.07 14.12 -1.20
N ASN A 41 6.18 13.93 -0.23
CA ASN A 41 5.64 15.00 0.61
C ASN A 41 6.03 14.86 2.09
N PHE A 42 6.21 13.66 2.59
CA PHE A 42 6.41 13.39 4.01
C PHE A 42 7.82 12.95 4.35
N GLY A 43 8.41 12.10 3.54
CA GLY A 43 9.71 11.50 3.80
C GLY A 43 10.77 11.89 2.79
N ALA A 44 12.01 11.50 3.08
CA ALA A 44 13.16 11.70 2.22
C ALA A 44 13.24 10.68 1.09
N PHE A 45 12.71 9.48 1.33
CA PHE A 45 12.77 8.34 0.43
C PHE A 45 11.37 7.83 0.13
N GLY A 46 11.18 7.25 -1.04
CA GLY A 46 9.91 6.70 -1.44
C GLY A 46 10.02 5.51 -2.37
N LEU A 47 8.94 4.73 -2.41
CA LEU A 47 8.76 3.63 -3.33
C LEU A 47 7.66 4.00 -4.31
N LYS A 48 8.03 4.16 -5.56
CA LYS A 48 7.15 4.59 -6.65
C LYS A 48 6.79 3.39 -7.51
N ALA A 49 5.53 3.29 -7.91
CA ALA A 49 5.08 2.27 -8.86
C ALA A 49 5.56 2.61 -10.27
N SER A 50 6.10 1.63 -10.97
CA SER A 50 6.48 1.75 -12.38
C SER A 50 5.48 1.09 -13.33
N ASP A 51 4.64 0.20 -12.82
CA ASP A 51 3.63 -0.54 -13.56
C ASP A 51 2.23 -0.28 -13.00
N PRO A 52 1.18 -0.37 -13.83
CA PRO A 52 -0.19 -0.33 -13.36
C PRO A 52 -0.56 -1.66 -12.67
N GLY A 53 -1.46 -1.61 -11.72
CA GLY A 53 -1.94 -2.82 -11.07
C GLY A 53 -2.92 -2.55 -9.95
N ARG A 54 -3.33 -3.61 -9.31
CA ARG A 54 -4.16 -3.58 -8.11
C ARG A 54 -3.39 -4.19 -6.95
N ILE A 55 -3.32 -3.44 -5.86
CA ILE A 55 -2.61 -3.87 -4.65
C ILE A 55 -3.64 -4.14 -3.57
N THR A 56 -3.62 -5.34 -3.02
CA THR A 56 -4.54 -5.74 -1.95
C THR A 56 -4.11 -5.15 -0.60
N ALA A 57 -5.06 -5.04 0.31
CA ALA A 57 -4.77 -4.62 1.68
C ALA A 57 -3.72 -5.52 2.36
N ARG A 58 -3.74 -6.81 2.06
CA ARG A 58 -2.75 -7.77 2.57
C ARG A 58 -1.35 -7.50 2.04
N GLN A 59 -1.23 -7.17 0.76
CA GLN A 59 0.06 -6.83 0.15
C GLN A 59 0.62 -5.52 0.72
N ILE A 60 -0.21 -4.52 0.95
CA ILE A 60 0.19 -3.26 1.59
C ILE A 60 0.73 -3.54 2.99
N GLU A 61 0.03 -4.36 3.78
CA GLU A 61 0.47 -4.69 5.12
C GLU A 61 1.75 -5.54 5.13
N ALA A 62 1.88 -6.48 4.21
CA ALA A 62 3.11 -7.28 4.07
C ALA A 62 4.32 -6.39 3.76
N ALA A 63 4.16 -5.43 2.85
CA ALA A 63 5.21 -4.48 2.51
C ALA A 63 5.56 -3.57 3.69
N ARG A 64 4.56 -3.04 4.38
CA ARG A 64 4.76 -2.22 5.58
C ARG A 64 5.55 -2.97 6.66
N ARG A 65 5.18 -4.21 6.92
CA ARG A 65 5.87 -5.06 7.90
C ARG A 65 7.31 -5.33 7.51
N ALA A 66 7.57 -5.59 6.23
CA ALA A 66 8.92 -5.80 5.71
C ALA A 66 9.80 -4.57 5.93
N ILE A 67 9.29 -3.38 5.63
CA ILE A 67 10.00 -2.12 5.86
C ILE A 67 10.27 -1.93 7.35
N THR A 68 9.25 -2.01 8.18
CA THR A 68 9.35 -1.77 9.63
C THR A 68 10.30 -2.74 10.31
N ARG A 69 10.30 -4.00 9.89
CA ARG A 69 11.21 -5.02 10.43
C ARG A 69 12.66 -4.72 10.08
N HIS A 70 12.91 -4.30 8.86
CA HIS A 70 14.27 -4.00 8.40
C HIS A 70 14.87 -2.78 9.08
N ILE A 71 14.10 -1.72 9.23
CA ILE A 71 14.55 -0.48 9.88
C ILE A 71 14.54 -0.58 11.42
N ARG A 72 14.10 -1.67 12.00
CA ARG A 72 14.03 -1.93 13.46
C ARG A 72 13.34 -0.82 14.24
N ARG A 73 12.24 -0.29 13.68
CA ARG A 73 11.48 0.85 14.24
C ARG A 73 12.24 2.18 14.31
N ALA A 74 13.43 2.27 13.72
CA ALA A 74 14.08 3.56 13.50
C ALA A 74 13.31 4.30 12.39
N GLY A 75 13.27 5.63 12.48
CA GLY A 75 12.60 6.43 11.48
C GLY A 75 11.08 6.27 11.45
N ARG A 76 10.49 6.73 10.37
CA ARG A 76 9.05 6.78 10.19
C ARG A 76 8.66 6.33 8.80
N VAL A 77 7.57 5.56 8.71
CA VAL A 77 7.00 5.04 7.46
C VAL A 77 5.61 5.62 7.25
N TRP A 78 5.33 6.09 6.03
CA TRP A 78 4.01 6.53 5.60
C TRP A 78 3.51 5.63 4.49
N ILE A 79 2.26 5.19 4.60
CA ILE A 79 1.55 4.50 3.54
C ILE A 79 0.74 5.54 2.78
N ARG A 80 1.06 5.75 1.50
CA ARG A 80 0.43 6.79 0.66
C ARG A 80 -0.71 6.28 -0.20
N ILE A 81 -1.02 5.00 -0.11
CA ILE A 81 -2.10 4.35 -0.85
C ILE A 81 -3.11 3.75 0.12
N PHE A 82 -4.35 3.65 -0.31
CA PHE A 82 -5.42 3.09 0.51
C PHE A 82 -6.30 2.15 -0.34
N PRO A 83 -6.61 0.95 0.15
CA PRO A 83 -7.45 0.00 -0.56
C PRO A 83 -8.93 0.36 -0.40
N ASP A 84 -9.47 1.08 -1.35
CA ASP A 84 -10.83 1.62 -1.33
C ASP A 84 -11.79 0.92 -2.29
N VAL A 85 -11.29 0.04 -3.14
CA VAL A 85 -12.10 -0.66 -4.13
C VAL A 85 -12.42 -2.07 -3.66
N PRO A 86 -13.70 -2.44 -3.49
CA PRO A 86 -14.06 -3.80 -3.12
C PRO A 86 -13.95 -4.74 -4.31
N VAL A 87 -13.43 -5.94 -4.05
CA VAL A 87 -13.38 -7.03 -5.02
C VAL A 87 -14.32 -8.13 -4.56
N SER A 88 -15.24 -8.50 -5.44
CA SER A 88 -16.22 -9.54 -5.19
C SER A 88 -15.75 -10.86 -5.75
N GLN A 89 -16.03 -11.93 -5.06
CA GLN A 89 -15.69 -13.28 -5.48
C GLN A 89 -16.81 -14.23 -5.11
N LYS A 90 -17.15 -15.13 -6.02
CA LYS A 90 -18.06 -16.24 -5.73
C LYS A 90 -17.29 -17.42 -5.17
N PRO A 91 -17.87 -18.20 -4.24
CA PRO A 91 -17.29 -19.48 -3.84
C PRO A 91 -17.09 -20.39 -5.04
N ALA A 92 -16.02 -21.21 -5.01
CA ALA A 92 -15.69 -22.12 -6.11
C ALA A 92 -16.77 -23.17 -6.39
N GLU A 93 -17.60 -23.47 -5.40
CA GLU A 93 -18.64 -24.49 -5.43
C GLU A 93 -19.98 -24.00 -6.00
N VAL A 94 -20.11 -22.69 -6.22
CA VAL A 94 -21.36 -22.09 -6.68
C VAL A 94 -21.41 -22.08 -8.21
N ARG A 95 -22.59 -22.45 -8.76
CA ARG A 95 -22.82 -22.39 -10.20
C ARG A 95 -22.78 -20.96 -10.71
N MET A 96 -22.51 -20.80 -12.00
CA MET A 96 -22.56 -19.50 -12.68
C MET A 96 -23.97 -18.94 -12.68
N GLY A 97 -24.10 -17.60 -12.66
CA GLY A 97 -25.37 -16.90 -12.63
C GLY A 97 -25.82 -16.53 -11.21
N SER A 98 -27.05 -16.06 -11.07
CA SER A 98 -27.69 -15.64 -9.81
C SER A 98 -27.00 -14.45 -9.12
N GLY A 99 -26.41 -13.53 -9.91
CA GLY A 99 -25.88 -12.25 -9.44
C GLY A 99 -24.40 -12.27 -9.10
N LYS A 100 -23.91 -11.09 -8.75
CA LYS A 100 -22.51 -10.84 -8.39
C LYS A 100 -22.19 -11.41 -7.01
N GLY A 101 -21.02 -11.99 -6.86
CA GLY A 101 -20.54 -12.50 -5.57
C GLY A 101 -20.43 -11.41 -4.49
N SER A 102 -20.25 -11.84 -3.25
CA SER A 102 -20.05 -10.93 -2.12
C SER A 102 -18.65 -10.29 -2.14
N PRO A 103 -18.49 -9.08 -1.60
CA PRO A 103 -17.17 -8.49 -1.42
C PRO A 103 -16.31 -9.35 -0.51
N GLU A 104 -15.09 -9.68 -0.97
CA GLU A 104 -14.16 -10.54 -0.22
C GLU A 104 -12.97 -9.76 0.32
N PHE A 105 -12.45 -8.83 -0.46
CA PHE A 105 -11.28 -8.05 -0.07
C PHE A 105 -11.27 -6.69 -0.75
N TRP A 106 -10.37 -5.85 -0.31
CA TRP A 106 -10.20 -4.48 -0.80
C TRP A 106 -8.88 -4.32 -1.53
N VAL A 107 -8.89 -3.55 -2.59
CA VAL A 107 -7.69 -3.25 -3.38
C VAL A 107 -7.55 -1.75 -3.64
N CYS A 108 -6.33 -1.33 -3.90
CA CYS A 108 -6.00 -0.01 -4.40
C CYS A 108 -5.62 -0.12 -5.87
N ARG A 109 -6.20 0.71 -6.71
CA ARG A 109 -5.82 0.83 -8.12
C ARG A 109 -4.61 1.74 -8.22
N ILE A 110 -3.51 1.21 -8.73
CA ILE A 110 -2.24 1.93 -8.84
C ILE A 110 -1.96 2.20 -10.30
N LYS A 111 -1.65 3.46 -10.60
CA LYS A 111 -1.14 3.88 -11.91
C LYS A 111 0.37 4.08 -11.83
N PRO A 112 1.10 3.90 -12.95
CA PRO A 112 2.53 4.18 -12.99
C PRO A 112 2.84 5.61 -12.53
N GLY A 113 3.84 5.77 -11.69
CA GLY A 113 4.25 7.05 -11.13
C GLY A 113 3.70 7.35 -9.73
N ARG A 114 2.80 6.54 -9.20
CA ARG A 114 2.25 6.71 -7.85
C ARG A 114 3.26 6.36 -6.78
N ILE A 115 3.47 7.23 -5.81
CA ILE A 115 4.22 6.93 -4.58
C ILE A 115 3.34 6.07 -3.68
N MET A 116 3.84 4.89 -3.32
CA MET A 116 3.11 3.94 -2.47
C MET A 116 3.51 4.05 -1.01
N PHE A 117 4.79 4.20 -0.74
CA PHE A 117 5.34 4.32 0.62
C PHE A 117 6.37 5.44 0.66
N GLU A 118 6.50 6.06 1.81
CA GLU A 118 7.57 7.01 2.10
C GLU A 118 8.26 6.63 3.40
N LEU A 119 9.54 6.96 3.48
CA LEU A 119 10.40 6.63 4.62
C LEU A 119 11.29 7.82 4.94
N ASP A 120 11.49 8.05 6.23
CA ASP A 120 12.39 9.09 6.72
C ASP A 120 13.09 8.65 8.01
N GLY A 121 14.17 9.33 8.34
CA GLY A 121 14.92 9.08 9.58
C GLY A 121 15.83 7.86 9.56
N VAL A 122 16.20 7.37 8.38
CA VAL A 122 17.15 6.26 8.20
C VAL A 122 18.19 6.59 7.12
N PRO A 123 19.39 5.96 7.17
CA PRO A 123 20.38 6.12 6.12
C PRO A 123 19.90 5.61 4.76
N LEU A 124 20.44 6.16 3.69
CA LEU A 124 20.10 5.78 2.31
C LEU A 124 20.24 4.28 2.04
N THR A 125 21.32 3.67 2.49
CA THR A 125 21.55 2.23 2.29
C THR A 125 20.46 1.37 2.93
N ILE A 126 20.10 1.68 4.16
CA ILE A 126 19.03 0.98 4.89
C ILE A 126 17.67 1.22 4.23
N ALA A 127 17.41 2.43 3.77
CA ALA A 127 16.18 2.74 3.05
C ALA A 127 16.05 1.94 1.74
N ARG A 128 17.11 1.84 0.95
CA ARG A 128 17.14 1.04 -0.27
C ARG A 128 16.86 -0.44 0.00
N GLU A 129 17.52 -1.00 1.00
CA GLU A 129 17.32 -2.40 1.40
C GLU A 129 15.90 -2.65 1.89
N ALA A 130 15.36 -1.77 2.71
CA ALA A 130 13.99 -1.87 3.23
C ALA A 130 12.97 -1.86 2.08
N PHE A 131 13.12 -0.95 1.13
CA PHE A 131 12.23 -0.88 -0.01
C PHE A 131 12.40 -2.03 -1.01
N ALA A 132 13.59 -2.59 -1.13
CA ALA A 132 13.80 -3.80 -1.91
C ALA A 132 13.02 -4.99 -1.31
N LEU A 133 13.04 -5.13 0.00
CA LEU A 133 12.25 -6.16 0.69
C LEU A 133 10.74 -5.91 0.54
N ALA A 134 10.30 -4.67 0.63
CA ALA A 134 8.90 -4.30 0.42
C ALA A 134 8.45 -4.56 -1.01
N ALA A 135 9.27 -4.24 -1.99
CA ALA A 135 8.97 -4.45 -3.41
C ALA A 135 8.71 -5.93 -3.74
N ALA A 136 9.40 -6.83 -3.06
CA ALA A 136 9.19 -8.27 -3.21
C ALA A 136 7.79 -8.74 -2.75
N LYS A 137 7.10 -7.94 -1.94
CA LYS A 137 5.74 -8.22 -1.46
C LYS A 137 4.64 -7.61 -2.33
N LEU A 138 5.01 -6.81 -3.31
CA LEU A 138 4.08 -6.09 -4.18
C LEU A 138 4.00 -6.71 -5.56
N PRO A 139 2.81 -6.69 -6.20
CA PRO A 139 2.61 -7.32 -7.51
C PRO A 139 3.02 -6.44 -8.69
N VAL A 140 3.43 -5.22 -8.44
CA VAL A 140 3.81 -4.24 -9.47
C VAL A 140 5.30 -3.95 -9.43
N GLY A 141 5.87 -3.56 -10.56
CA GLY A 141 7.22 -3.04 -10.62
C GLY A 141 7.34 -1.74 -9.82
N THR A 142 8.49 -1.54 -9.21
CA THR A 142 8.73 -0.40 -8.31
C THR A 142 10.06 0.28 -8.62
N ARG A 143 10.14 1.54 -8.23
CA ARG A 143 11.36 2.33 -8.32
C ARG A 143 11.61 3.03 -6.99
N PHE A 144 12.84 3.00 -6.53
CA PHE A 144 13.30 3.80 -5.40
C PHE A 144 13.46 5.25 -5.84
N VAL A 145 12.92 6.18 -5.07
CA VAL A 145 13.07 7.62 -5.29
C VAL A 145 13.50 8.32 -4.02
N MET A 146 14.23 9.40 -4.17
CA MET A 146 14.63 10.25 -3.04
C MET A 146 14.34 11.71 -3.35
N ARG A 147 14.27 12.49 -2.28
CA ARG A 147 14.11 13.93 -2.38
C ARG A 147 15.40 14.55 -2.93
N PRO A 148 15.33 15.48 -3.87
CA PRO A 148 16.53 16.17 -4.36
C PRO A 148 17.31 16.81 -3.21
N GLY A 149 18.63 16.63 -3.20
CA GLY A 149 19.54 17.18 -2.18
C GLY A 149 19.89 16.24 -1.02
N GLU A 150 19.29 15.06 -0.95
CA GLU A 150 19.59 14.09 0.12
C GLU A 150 20.53 12.96 -0.31
N GLU A 151 21.23 13.15 -1.42
CA GLU A 151 22.15 12.17 -1.97
C GLU A 151 23.42 11.94 -1.16
N ILE A 152 23.66 12.76 -0.11
CA ILE A 152 24.91 12.72 0.66
C ILE A 152 24.62 12.78 2.15
N SER A 153 24.51 11.65 2.78
CA SER A 153 24.84 11.50 4.21
C SER A 153 25.19 10.06 4.50
#